data_9533cf394aec0169dc5104197c71c664
#
_entry.id   9533cf394aec0169dc5104197c71c664
#
_cell.length_a   1.000
_cell.length_b   1.000
_cell.length_c   1.000
_cell.angle_alpha   90.00
_cell.angle_beta   90.00
_cell.angle_gamma   90.00
#
_symmetry.space_group_name_H-M   'P 1'
#
loop_
_entity.id
_entity.type
_entity.pdbx_description
1 polymer ?
#
loop_
_entity_poly.entity_id
_entity_poly.type
_entity_poly.pdbx_seq_one_letter_code
_entity_poly.pdbx_strand_id
1 'polypeptide(L)'
;MQRRSFLKGAGIVTVAVVGGGVWRAWDQGVFSVGEGPAYEPWKDWRNTGNDVPLALVRAAILAASPHNTQPWLFKITNSSIELHIDTQRNVGALDPYLREEHIGIGCALENLMLAAPANGYAATAALLPGKLGPIPAEPKPQILARVNLTPGKREENELYNAIPRRHTNRGPYDPLKAISPDFVDALNHLPSDYADVKLFLFTAEADRKKIAEISSVANAEIYSDPDVQHGSERWIRTKWNSVQKYRDGVTIDAFGLPPVATAIAKMMSVRMLRWAASRSTDNGYSKLMLSAPLIGFIAVRDRYAQEQCLQAGRIWQRAHLFATAHGLAARPCNEAVEMVDHERALGRPASRTALLNEITADPTWQPTFVFYMGYPKLSAHASPRRPVEAVLV
;
A
#
# COMPACT_ATOMS: atom_id res chain seq x y z
N MET A 1 -30.09 24.40 -51.00
CA MET A 1 -28.66 24.02 -50.87
C MET A 1 -28.12 23.91 -49.44
N GLN A 2 -28.94 23.94 -48.38
CA GLN A 2 -28.43 24.01 -47.01
C GLN A 2 -28.41 22.67 -46.24
N ARG A 3 -29.19 21.64 -46.61
CA ARG A 3 -29.24 20.36 -45.88
C ARG A 3 -28.02 19.46 -46.07
N ARG A 4 -27.41 19.42 -47.24
CA ARG A 4 -26.23 18.59 -47.52
C ARG A 4 -24.95 19.11 -46.86
N SER A 5 -24.80 20.42 -46.69
CA SER A 5 -23.65 21.02 -45.98
C SER A 5 -23.73 20.82 -44.48
N PHE A 6 -24.95 20.86 -43.90
CA PHE A 6 -25.18 20.60 -42.48
C PHE A 6 -24.89 19.14 -42.11
N LEU A 7 -25.33 18.17 -42.92
CA LEU A 7 -25.06 16.75 -42.70
C LEU A 7 -23.58 16.39 -42.86
N LYS A 8 -22.86 17.04 -43.78
CA LYS A 8 -21.40 16.86 -43.90
C LYS A 8 -20.66 17.48 -42.72
N GLY A 9 -21.05 18.64 -42.23
CA GLY A 9 -20.49 19.30 -41.07
C GLY A 9 -20.75 18.49 -39.78
N ALA A 10 -21.98 18.01 -39.59
CA ALA A 10 -22.33 17.15 -38.45
C ALA A 10 -21.55 15.82 -38.46
N GLY A 11 -21.39 15.20 -39.65
CA GLY A 11 -20.59 13.97 -39.80
C GLY A 11 -19.10 14.17 -39.45
N ILE A 12 -18.51 15.28 -39.91
CA ILE A 12 -17.09 15.60 -39.59
C ILE A 12 -16.92 15.90 -38.10
N VAL A 13 -17.83 16.63 -37.48
CA VAL A 13 -17.81 16.90 -36.03
C VAL A 13 -17.98 15.63 -35.25
N THR A 14 -18.89 14.73 -35.64
CA THR A 14 -19.09 13.43 -34.96
C THR A 14 -17.84 12.55 -35.08
N VAL A 15 -17.21 12.46 -36.25
CA VAL A 15 -15.95 11.70 -36.45
C VAL A 15 -14.81 12.33 -35.66
N ALA A 16 -14.69 13.65 -35.58
CA ALA A 16 -13.67 14.33 -34.79
C ALA A 16 -13.87 14.13 -33.29
N VAL A 17 -15.10 14.16 -32.79
CA VAL A 17 -15.42 13.94 -31.39
C VAL A 17 -15.18 12.49 -31.00
N VAL A 18 -15.62 11.50 -31.78
CA VAL A 18 -15.39 10.09 -31.54
C VAL A 18 -13.91 9.74 -31.70
N GLY A 19 -13.25 10.21 -32.76
CA GLY A 19 -11.82 9.99 -32.99
C GLY A 19 -10.95 10.64 -31.91
N GLY A 20 -11.28 11.86 -31.49
CA GLY A 20 -10.61 12.54 -30.39
C GLY A 20 -10.82 11.83 -29.04
N GLY A 21 -12.01 11.31 -28.81
CA GLY A 21 -12.32 10.50 -27.62
C GLY A 21 -11.53 9.20 -27.57
N VAL A 22 -11.46 8.47 -28.68
CA VAL A 22 -10.68 7.23 -28.80
C VAL A 22 -9.18 7.50 -28.64
N TRP A 23 -8.65 8.55 -29.30
CA TRP A 23 -7.26 8.95 -29.16
C TRP A 23 -6.93 9.30 -27.70
N ARG A 24 -7.79 10.06 -27.02
CA ARG A 24 -7.61 10.42 -25.63
C ARG A 24 -7.66 9.18 -24.72
N ALA A 25 -8.56 8.23 -24.98
CA ALA A 25 -8.62 6.99 -24.23
C ALA A 25 -7.32 6.18 -24.36
N TRP A 26 -6.74 6.14 -25.57
CA TRP A 26 -5.43 5.54 -25.82
C TRP A 26 -4.33 6.28 -25.07
N ASP A 27 -4.22 7.60 -25.20
CA ASP A 27 -3.22 8.45 -24.54
C ASP A 27 -3.28 8.34 -23.00
N GLN A 28 -4.47 8.16 -22.44
CA GLN A 28 -4.66 7.98 -21.00
C GLN A 28 -4.52 6.51 -20.53
N GLY A 29 -4.13 5.61 -21.41
CA GLY A 29 -3.89 4.20 -21.09
C GLY A 29 -5.14 3.44 -20.62
N VAL A 30 -6.32 3.80 -21.12
CA VAL A 30 -7.58 3.10 -20.79
C VAL A 30 -7.49 1.62 -21.17
N PHE A 31 -6.76 1.30 -22.26
CA PHE A 31 -6.60 -0.05 -22.80
C PHE A 31 -5.27 -0.74 -22.36
N SER A 32 -4.46 -0.08 -21.54
CA SER A 32 -3.10 -0.57 -21.19
C SER A 32 -2.93 -0.73 -19.67
N VAL A 33 -3.93 -1.33 -19.03
CA VAL A 33 -3.91 -1.56 -17.57
C VAL A 33 -2.81 -2.55 -17.20
N GLY A 34 -1.90 -2.14 -16.32
CA GLY A 34 -0.82 -3.01 -15.85
C GLY A 34 0.28 -3.29 -16.89
N GLU A 35 0.37 -2.48 -17.95
CA GLU A 35 1.34 -2.63 -19.03
C GLU A 35 2.43 -1.55 -18.99
N GLY A 36 3.50 -1.79 -19.78
CA GLY A 36 4.61 -0.86 -19.97
C GLY A 36 5.69 -0.94 -18.89
N PRO A 37 6.79 -0.15 -19.04
CA PRO A 37 8.00 -0.22 -18.23
C PRO A 37 7.77 -0.09 -16.71
N ALA A 38 6.71 0.62 -16.29
CA ALA A 38 6.39 0.77 -14.87
C ALA A 38 5.91 -0.54 -14.21
N TYR A 39 5.58 -1.56 -14.98
CA TYR A 39 5.04 -2.84 -14.50
C TYR A 39 5.96 -4.03 -14.81
N GLU A 40 7.07 -3.82 -15.49
CA GLU A 40 8.08 -4.87 -15.77
C GLU A 40 8.62 -5.52 -14.51
N PRO A 41 8.87 -4.81 -13.37
CA PRO A 41 9.37 -5.46 -12.16
C PRO A 41 8.49 -6.60 -11.63
N TRP A 42 7.19 -6.60 -11.93
CA TRP A 42 6.30 -7.71 -11.57
C TRP A 42 6.51 -8.97 -12.41
N LYS A 43 7.03 -8.81 -13.64
CA LYS A 43 7.31 -9.91 -14.56
C LYS A 43 8.71 -10.49 -14.34
N ASP A 44 9.70 -9.61 -14.07
CA ASP A 44 11.12 -9.95 -14.00
C ASP A 44 11.62 -10.21 -12.57
N TRP A 45 10.75 -10.25 -11.60
CA TRP A 45 11.09 -10.33 -10.18
C TRP A 45 11.91 -11.57 -9.78
N ARG A 46 11.81 -12.67 -10.55
CA ARG A 46 12.59 -13.90 -10.36
C ARG A 46 13.86 -13.96 -11.22
N ASN A 47 14.10 -12.94 -12.01
CA ASN A 47 15.31 -12.94 -12.85
C ASN A 47 16.53 -12.77 -11.96
N THR A 48 17.28 -13.84 -11.81
CA THR A 48 18.51 -13.85 -10.99
C THR A 48 19.70 -13.31 -11.76
N GLY A 49 19.72 -13.42 -13.10
CA GLY A 49 20.93 -13.15 -13.87
C GLY A 49 22.12 -13.90 -13.27
N ASN A 50 23.29 -13.24 -13.23
CA ASN A 50 24.48 -13.71 -12.53
C ASN A 50 24.63 -13.09 -11.12
N ASP A 51 23.66 -12.28 -10.67
CA ASP A 51 23.71 -11.52 -9.41
C ASP A 51 22.53 -11.91 -8.53
N VAL A 52 22.73 -12.92 -7.68
CA VAL A 52 21.70 -13.44 -6.80
C VAL A 52 21.23 -12.43 -5.73
N PRO A 53 22.12 -11.65 -5.07
CA PRO A 53 21.69 -10.57 -4.18
C PRO A 53 20.74 -9.56 -4.82
N LEU A 54 20.92 -9.27 -6.12
CA LEU A 54 20.02 -8.42 -6.88
C LEU A 54 18.61 -9.03 -7.03
N ALA A 55 18.52 -10.36 -7.15
CA ALA A 55 17.22 -11.06 -7.19
C ALA A 55 16.43 -10.87 -5.89
N LEU A 56 17.11 -10.79 -4.74
CA LEU A 56 16.46 -10.52 -3.44
C LEU A 56 15.88 -9.11 -3.43
N VAL A 57 16.59 -8.13 -3.97
CA VAL A 57 16.10 -6.75 -4.09
C VAL A 57 14.93 -6.67 -5.09
N ARG A 58 14.94 -7.42 -6.18
CA ARG A 58 13.81 -7.53 -7.13
C ARG A 58 12.53 -7.99 -6.44
N ALA A 59 12.61 -8.94 -5.52
CA ALA A 59 11.48 -9.36 -4.70
C ALA A 59 11.08 -8.28 -3.68
N ALA A 60 12.06 -7.62 -3.04
CA ALA A 60 11.83 -6.59 -2.04
C ALA A 60 11.05 -5.39 -2.59
N ILE A 61 11.34 -4.91 -3.80
CA ILE A 61 10.67 -3.75 -4.41
C ILE A 61 9.19 -4.01 -4.76
N LEU A 62 8.73 -5.26 -4.73
CA LEU A 62 7.31 -5.59 -4.93
C LEU A 62 6.47 -5.44 -3.64
N ALA A 63 7.07 -5.07 -2.53
CA ALA A 63 6.41 -4.90 -1.25
C ALA A 63 5.33 -3.78 -1.26
N ALA A 64 4.52 -3.75 -0.19
CA ALA A 64 3.59 -2.65 0.06
C ALA A 64 4.35 -1.42 0.60
N SER A 65 3.86 -0.22 0.28
CA SER A 65 4.31 1.04 0.90
C SER A 65 3.18 2.07 0.91
N PRO A 66 3.20 3.08 1.81
CA PRO A 66 2.18 4.10 1.86
C PRO A 66 2.10 4.82 0.50
N HIS A 67 0.90 5.00 -0.03
CA HIS A 67 0.65 5.62 -1.34
C HIS A 67 1.55 5.12 -2.49
N ASN A 68 2.17 3.92 -2.35
CA ASN A 68 3.16 3.40 -3.29
C ASN A 68 4.36 4.36 -3.48
N THR A 69 4.77 5.02 -2.41
CA THR A 69 5.93 5.92 -2.37
C THR A 69 7.23 5.19 -2.65
N GLN A 70 7.33 3.90 -2.28
CA GLN A 70 8.53 3.07 -2.45
C GLN A 70 9.76 3.75 -1.81
N PRO A 71 9.75 3.97 -0.47
CA PRO A 71 10.72 4.80 0.21
C PRO A 71 12.06 4.10 0.49
N TRP A 72 12.26 2.94 -0.09
CA TRP A 72 13.44 2.10 0.10
C TRP A 72 14.57 2.41 -0.85
N LEU A 73 15.79 2.29 -0.33
CA LEU A 73 17.04 2.20 -1.07
C LEU A 73 17.84 1.01 -0.52
N PHE A 74 18.63 0.37 -1.39
CA PHE A 74 19.38 -0.82 -1.03
C PHE A 74 20.85 -0.62 -1.38
N LYS A 75 21.72 -1.02 -0.45
CA LYS A 75 23.15 -1.12 -0.70
C LYS A 75 23.57 -2.58 -0.61
N ILE A 76 24.02 -3.13 -1.72
CA ILE A 76 24.45 -4.51 -1.82
C ILE A 76 25.96 -4.58 -1.59
N THR A 77 26.39 -5.52 -0.74
CA THR A 77 27.78 -5.89 -0.52
C THR A 77 27.93 -7.39 -0.81
N ASN A 78 29.15 -7.92 -0.74
CA ASN A 78 29.42 -9.34 -1.01
C ASN A 78 28.65 -10.31 -0.10
N SER A 79 28.32 -9.90 1.12
CA SER A 79 27.70 -10.77 2.14
C SER A 79 26.50 -10.15 2.84
N SER A 80 26.08 -8.95 2.45
CA SER A 80 24.94 -8.29 3.09
C SER A 80 24.20 -7.33 2.17
N ILE A 81 22.93 -7.05 2.53
CA ILE A 81 22.12 -6.02 1.91
C ILE A 81 21.69 -5.06 3.02
N GLU A 82 22.01 -3.78 2.88
CA GLU A 82 21.52 -2.72 3.76
C GLU A 82 20.24 -2.12 3.20
N LEU A 83 19.25 -1.92 4.05
CA LEU A 83 18.01 -1.23 3.73
C LEU A 83 18.04 0.17 4.31
N HIS A 84 17.89 1.16 3.45
CA HIS A 84 17.85 2.57 3.81
C HIS A 84 16.47 3.14 3.50
N ILE A 85 16.04 4.14 4.28
CA ILE A 85 14.88 4.96 3.98
C ILE A 85 15.29 6.21 3.20
N ASP A 86 14.58 6.48 2.11
CA ASP A 86 14.61 7.76 1.40
C ASP A 86 13.51 8.66 1.95
N THR A 87 13.87 9.53 2.89
CA THR A 87 12.92 10.41 3.59
C THR A 87 12.29 11.50 2.69
N GLN A 88 12.73 11.67 1.45
CA GLN A 88 12.07 12.52 0.47
C GLN A 88 10.76 11.89 -0.05
N ARG A 89 10.66 10.57 0.03
CA ARG A 89 9.53 9.79 -0.47
C ARG A 89 8.51 9.54 0.64
N ASN A 90 7.92 10.61 1.15
CA ASN A 90 6.97 10.61 2.26
C ASN A 90 5.60 11.18 1.83
N VAL A 91 4.59 11.02 2.65
CA VAL A 91 3.22 11.52 2.40
C VAL A 91 2.92 12.84 3.17
N GLY A 92 3.97 13.57 3.61
CA GLY A 92 3.84 14.88 4.25
C GLY A 92 3.08 14.84 5.58
N ALA A 93 2.17 15.79 5.77
CA ALA A 93 1.41 15.93 7.01
C ALA A 93 0.51 14.71 7.33
N LEU A 94 0.27 13.81 6.38
CA LEU A 94 -0.45 12.55 6.61
C LEU A 94 0.37 11.59 7.50
N ASP A 95 1.70 11.55 7.33
CA ASP A 95 2.62 10.75 8.16
C ASP A 95 3.80 11.62 8.65
N PRO A 96 3.56 12.52 9.60
CA PRO A 96 4.53 13.54 10.03
C PRO A 96 5.76 12.98 10.72
N TYR A 97 5.72 11.71 11.13
CA TYR A 97 6.82 11.01 11.80
C TYR A 97 7.44 9.88 10.96
N LEU A 98 7.08 9.74 9.68
CA LEU A 98 7.54 8.69 8.78
C LEU A 98 7.25 7.26 9.29
N ARG A 99 6.24 7.10 10.14
CA ARG A 99 5.89 5.80 10.74
C ARG A 99 5.44 4.80 9.67
N GLU A 100 4.64 5.23 8.72
CA GLU A 100 4.16 4.38 7.63
C GLU A 100 5.25 4.07 6.61
N GLU A 101 6.17 5.02 6.36
CA GLU A 101 7.34 4.74 5.53
C GLU A 101 8.23 3.67 6.18
N HIS A 102 8.45 3.70 7.50
CA HIS A 102 9.19 2.65 8.21
C HIS A 102 8.47 1.30 8.13
N ILE A 103 7.15 1.28 8.26
CA ILE A 103 6.32 0.08 8.02
C ILE A 103 6.52 -0.41 6.57
N GLY A 104 6.56 0.49 5.59
CA GLY A 104 6.86 0.17 4.19
C GLY A 104 8.24 -0.47 3.99
N ILE A 105 9.28 0.03 4.68
CA ILE A 105 10.62 -0.61 4.68
C ILE A 105 10.55 -2.00 5.32
N GLY A 106 9.79 -2.17 6.40
CA GLY A 106 9.54 -3.48 7.00
C GLY A 106 8.88 -4.47 6.03
N CYS A 107 7.96 -4.00 5.19
CA CYS A 107 7.37 -4.81 4.12
C CYS A 107 8.41 -5.26 3.08
N ALA A 108 9.30 -4.36 2.66
CA ALA A 108 10.38 -4.69 1.73
C ALA A 108 11.38 -5.67 2.34
N LEU A 109 11.72 -5.49 3.63
CA LEU A 109 12.56 -6.40 4.39
C LEU A 109 11.95 -7.82 4.43
N GLU A 110 10.64 -7.95 4.67
CA GLU A 110 9.99 -9.26 4.70
C GLU A 110 10.09 -9.98 3.35
N ASN A 111 9.80 -9.28 2.24
CA ASN A 111 9.96 -9.86 0.92
C ASN A 111 11.41 -10.32 0.65
N LEU A 112 12.41 -9.54 1.10
CA LEU A 112 13.82 -9.88 0.97
C LEU A 112 14.16 -11.15 1.77
N MET A 113 13.67 -11.24 3.02
CA MET A 113 13.86 -12.40 3.88
C MET A 113 13.22 -13.68 3.31
N LEU A 114 12.06 -13.56 2.68
CA LEU A 114 11.39 -14.67 1.99
C LEU A 114 12.13 -15.09 0.70
N ALA A 115 12.73 -14.12 0.01
CA ALA A 115 13.48 -14.37 -1.23
C ALA A 115 14.85 -15.03 -0.97
N ALA A 116 15.47 -14.82 0.18
CA ALA A 116 16.80 -15.36 0.47
C ALA A 116 16.85 -16.89 0.38
N PRO A 117 16.03 -17.67 1.12
CA PRO A 117 16.07 -19.13 0.99
C PRO A 117 15.64 -19.61 -0.40
N ALA A 118 14.70 -18.94 -1.05
CA ALA A 118 14.31 -19.28 -2.42
C ALA A 118 15.45 -19.13 -3.44
N ASN A 119 16.48 -18.36 -3.09
CA ASN A 119 17.68 -18.13 -3.92
C ASN A 119 18.94 -18.80 -3.34
N GLY A 120 18.82 -19.69 -2.35
CA GLY A 120 19.93 -20.48 -1.81
C GLY A 120 20.78 -19.74 -0.76
N TYR A 121 20.17 -18.80 -0.02
CA TYR A 121 20.81 -18.11 1.10
C TYR A 121 20.06 -18.33 2.41
N ALA A 122 20.81 -18.52 3.49
CA ALA A 122 20.33 -18.25 4.82
C ALA A 122 20.51 -16.75 5.10
N ALA A 123 19.50 -16.10 5.64
CA ALA A 123 19.49 -14.66 5.89
C ALA A 123 19.17 -14.35 7.37
N THR A 124 19.90 -13.39 7.93
CA THR A 124 19.64 -12.87 9.27
C THR A 124 19.54 -11.35 9.23
N ALA A 125 18.41 -10.81 9.66
CA ALA A 125 18.17 -9.38 9.69
C ALA A 125 18.55 -8.79 11.05
N ALA A 126 19.39 -7.75 11.04
CA ALA A 126 19.67 -6.88 12.17
C ALA A 126 18.94 -5.55 11.94
N LEU A 127 17.95 -5.26 12.79
CA LEU A 127 17.25 -3.97 12.79
C LEU A 127 18.07 -2.97 13.61
N LEU A 128 18.20 -1.73 13.11
CA LEU A 128 18.90 -0.69 13.84
C LEU A 128 17.92 0.00 14.81
N PRO A 129 18.31 0.17 16.07
CA PRO A 129 17.47 0.87 17.04
C PRO A 129 17.34 2.36 16.71
N GLY A 130 16.20 2.94 17.06
CA GLY A 130 15.95 4.35 16.85
C GLY A 130 14.56 4.79 17.32
N LYS A 131 14.36 6.09 17.32
CA LYS A 131 13.06 6.72 17.57
C LYS A 131 12.65 7.55 16.38
N LEU A 132 11.38 7.43 15.98
CA LEU A 132 10.82 8.25 14.94
C LEU A 132 10.70 9.71 15.40
N GLY A 133 11.15 10.61 14.55
CA GLY A 133 11.03 12.04 14.71
C GLY A 133 10.25 12.67 13.57
N PRO A 134 10.01 13.99 13.62
CA PRO A 134 9.43 14.73 12.52
C PRO A 134 10.20 14.55 11.21
N ILE A 135 9.53 14.74 10.08
CA ILE A 135 10.16 14.71 8.76
C ILE A 135 11.37 15.65 8.78
N PRO A 136 12.59 15.18 8.44
CA PRO A 136 13.79 16.00 8.52
C PRO A 136 13.75 17.12 7.48
N ALA A 137 14.19 18.32 7.88
CA ALA A 137 14.29 19.48 6.98
C ALA A 137 15.29 19.23 5.83
N GLU A 138 16.36 18.48 6.12
CA GLU A 138 17.34 18.05 5.13
C GLU A 138 17.25 16.52 4.95
N PRO A 139 16.52 16.05 3.95
CA PRO A 139 16.36 14.62 3.72
C PRO A 139 17.69 13.95 3.34
N LYS A 140 18.03 12.87 4.05
CA LYS A 140 19.20 12.02 3.73
C LYS A 140 18.80 10.56 3.87
N PRO A 141 19.33 9.66 3.01
CA PRO A 141 19.17 8.23 3.21
C PRO A 141 19.69 7.83 4.61
N GLN A 142 18.89 7.05 5.33
CA GLN A 142 19.24 6.54 6.65
C GLN A 142 19.11 5.03 6.66
N ILE A 143 20.15 4.32 7.12
CA ILE A 143 20.10 2.87 7.27
C ILE A 143 19.17 2.47 8.42
N LEU A 144 18.27 1.52 8.14
CA LEU A 144 17.30 1.00 9.10
C LEU A 144 17.51 -0.48 9.44
N ALA A 145 18.06 -1.24 8.50
CA ALA A 145 18.31 -2.67 8.69
C ALA A 145 19.49 -3.15 7.84
N ARG A 146 20.16 -4.19 8.31
CA ARG A 146 21.16 -4.95 7.56
C ARG A 146 20.78 -6.41 7.52
N VAL A 147 20.75 -7.01 6.35
CA VAL A 147 20.53 -8.43 6.14
C VAL A 147 21.85 -9.08 5.79
N ASN A 148 22.36 -9.93 6.68
CA ASN A 148 23.54 -10.74 6.42
C ASN A 148 23.13 -12.02 5.68
N LEU A 149 23.87 -12.37 4.66
CA LEU A 149 23.63 -13.48 3.77
C LEU A 149 24.76 -14.50 3.88
N THR A 150 24.41 -15.76 4.06
CA THR A 150 25.34 -16.88 4.00
C THR A 150 24.79 -17.93 3.04
N PRO A 151 25.63 -18.71 2.33
CA PRO A 151 25.14 -19.81 1.49
C PRO A 151 24.24 -20.74 2.31
N GLY A 152 23.12 -21.14 1.74
CA GLY A 152 22.12 -21.99 2.39
C GLY A 152 21.44 -22.94 1.40
N LYS A 153 20.54 -23.78 1.92
CA LYS A 153 19.74 -24.65 1.10
C LYS A 153 18.67 -23.82 0.35
N ARG A 154 18.49 -24.12 -0.94
CA ARG A 154 17.41 -23.52 -1.72
C ARG A 154 16.06 -24.11 -1.29
N GLU A 155 15.14 -23.22 -0.86
CA GLU A 155 13.81 -23.59 -0.40
C GLU A 155 12.81 -22.47 -0.70
N GLU A 156 11.76 -22.78 -1.45
CA GLU A 156 10.65 -21.87 -1.72
C GLU A 156 9.47 -22.22 -0.80
N ASN A 157 8.77 -21.19 -0.33
CA ASN A 157 7.53 -21.35 0.43
C ASN A 157 6.36 -20.64 -0.26
N GLU A 158 5.16 -20.86 0.27
CA GLU A 158 3.92 -20.30 -0.32
C GLU A 158 3.89 -18.77 -0.28
N LEU A 159 4.46 -18.13 0.77
CA LEU A 159 4.49 -16.67 0.90
C LEU A 159 5.40 -16.04 -0.16
N TYR A 160 6.57 -16.63 -0.42
CA TYR A 160 7.44 -16.21 -1.52
C TYR A 160 6.71 -16.30 -2.86
N ASN A 161 6.01 -17.40 -3.11
CA ASN A 161 5.24 -17.61 -4.33
C ASN A 161 4.01 -16.68 -4.46
N ALA A 162 3.54 -16.07 -3.36
CA ALA A 162 2.47 -15.10 -3.35
C ALA A 162 2.93 -13.66 -3.69
N ILE A 163 4.24 -13.35 -3.61
CA ILE A 163 4.77 -11.99 -3.82
C ILE A 163 4.24 -11.33 -5.11
N PRO A 164 4.31 -11.95 -6.31
CA PRO A 164 3.88 -11.29 -7.55
C PRO A 164 2.35 -11.15 -7.68
N ARG A 165 1.59 -11.86 -6.86
CA ARG A 165 0.12 -11.84 -6.85
C ARG A 165 -0.48 -10.91 -5.80
N ARG A 166 0.34 -10.43 -4.85
CA ARG A 166 -0.08 -9.56 -3.76
C ARG A 166 -0.31 -8.13 -4.26
N HIS A 167 -1.55 -7.74 -4.37
CA HIS A 167 -1.95 -6.37 -4.71
C HIS A 167 -2.95 -5.84 -3.68
N THR A 168 -2.85 -4.55 -3.33
CA THR A 168 -3.82 -3.89 -2.46
C THR A 168 -5.16 -3.79 -3.16
N ASN A 169 -6.19 -4.40 -2.60
CA ASN A 169 -7.53 -4.38 -3.17
C ASN A 169 -8.37 -3.27 -2.54
N ARG A 170 -8.72 -2.26 -3.32
CA ARG A 170 -9.59 -1.15 -2.89
C ARG A 170 -11.04 -1.31 -3.35
N GLY A 171 -11.37 -2.42 -4.03
CA GLY A 171 -12.72 -2.77 -4.42
C GLY A 171 -13.51 -3.45 -3.29
N PRO A 172 -14.81 -3.72 -3.51
CA PRO A 172 -15.66 -4.38 -2.53
C PRO A 172 -15.29 -5.86 -2.35
N TYR A 173 -15.55 -6.35 -1.14
CA TYR A 173 -15.42 -7.75 -0.77
C TYR A 173 -16.79 -8.45 -0.79
N ASP A 174 -16.78 -9.78 -0.72
CA ASP A 174 -18.00 -10.59 -0.64
C ASP A 174 -18.39 -10.80 0.84
N PRO A 175 -19.41 -10.10 1.36
CA PRO A 175 -19.78 -10.20 2.76
C PRO A 175 -20.45 -11.55 3.12
N LEU A 176 -20.82 -12.35 2.10
CA LEU A 176 -21.45 -13.66 2.31
C LEU A 176 -20.41 -14.77 2.49
N LYS A 177 -19.14 -14.51 2.18
CA LYS A 177 -18.03 -15.43 2.36
C LYS A 177 -17.32 -15.18 3.69
N ALA A 178 -17.62 -15.99 4.68
CA ALA A 178 -16.91 -15.96 5.95
C ALA A 178 -15.46 -16.45 5.80
N ILE A 179 -14.57 -15.91 6.61
CA ILE A 179 -13.20 -16.40 6.77
C ILE A 179 -13.24 -17.57 7.76
N SER A 180 -12.51 -18.64 7.46
CA SER A 180 -12.48 -19.80 8.35
C SER A 180 -11.78 -19.48 9.68
N PRO A 181 -12.20 -20.07 10.81
CA PRO A 181 -11.52 -19.94 12.09
C PRO A 181 -10.03 -20.32 12.00
N ASP A 182 -9.69 -21.40 11.31
CA ASP A 182 -8.31 -21.85 11.12
C ASP A 182 -7.43 -20.79 10.44
N PHE A 183 -7.98 -20.05 9.48
CA PHE A 183 -7.26 -18.94 8.84
C PHE A 183 -7.03 -17.80 9.83
N VAL A 184 -8.04 -17.46 10.64
CA VAL A 184 -7.92 -16.40 11.65
C VAL A 184 -6.88 -16.79 12.71
N ASP A 185 -6.89 -18.03 13.15
CA ASP A 185 -5.92 -18.57 14.11
C ASP A 185 -4.50 -18.55 13.53
N ALA A 186 -4.31 -19.02 12.30
CA ALA A 186 -3.02 -18.97 11.62
C ALA A 186 -2.52 -17.52 11.46
N LEU A 187 -3.40 -16.59 11.09
CA LEU A 187 -3.08 -15.19 10.96
C LEU A 187 -2.63 -14.60 12.32
N ASN A 188 -3.32 -14.96 13.40
CA ASN A 188 -3.02 -14.47 14.75
C ASN A 188 -1.65 -14.95 15.27
N HIS A 189 -1.12 -16.05 14.74
CA HIS A 189 0.19 -16.59 15.10
C HIS A 189 1.36 -15.97 14.31
N LEU A 190 1.11 -15.16 13.27
CA LEU A 190 2.18 -14.58 12.47
C LEU A 190 3.20 -13.74 13.24
N PRO A 191 2.84 -12.99 14.31
CA PRO A 191 3.80 -12.22 15.08
C PRO A 191 4.50 -13.01 16.20
N SER A 192 4.34 -14.33 16.30
CA SER A 192 4.90 -15.14 17.41
C SER A 192 6.40 -14.94 17.66
N ASP A 193 7.18 -14.57 16.65
CA ASP A 193 8.60 -14.28 16.75
C ASP A 193 8.92 -12.88 17.34
N TYR A 194 7.89 -12.05 17.60
CA TYR A 194 8.06 -10.66 18.03
C TYR A 194 7.29 -10.37 19.31
N ALA A 195 8.01 -10.20 20.43
CA ALA A 195 7.41 -9.91 21.74
C ALA A 195 6.67 -8.56 21.78
N ASP A 196 7.06 -7.60 20.92
CA ASP A 196 6.55 -6.24 20.92
C ASP A 196 5.56 -5.96 19.76
N VAL A 197 5.09 -7.01 19.08
CA VAL A 197 4.08 -6.89 18.00
C VAL A 197 2.94 -7.86 18.27
N LYS A 198 1.70 -7.36 18.15
CA LYS A 198 0.48 -8.14 18.36
C LYS A 198 -0.54 -7.85 17.27
N LEU A 199 -1.29 -8.87 16.88
CA LEU A 199 -2.48 -8.74 16.04
C LEU A 199 -3.74 -8.73 16.92
N PHE A 200 -4.66 -7.84 16.60
CA PHE A 200 -6.04 -7.84 17.08
C PHE A 200 -6.94 -8.05 15.88
N LEU A 201 -7.71 -9.11 15.88
CA LEU A 201 -8.52 -9.53 14.74
C LEU A 201 -10.01 -9.51 15.11
N PHE A 202 -10.81 -8.79 14.36
CA PHE A 202 -12.22 -8.54 14.63
C PHE A 202 -13.08 -9.14 13.51
N THR A 203 -13.80 -10.20 13.84
CA THR A 203 -14.76 -10.85 12.93
C THR A 203 -16.20 -10.56 13.34
N ALA A 204 -16.45 -10.24 14.61
CA ALA A 204 -17.78 -9.87 15.10
C ALA A 204 -18.26 -8.56 14.47
N GLU A 205 -19.52 -8.54 14.03
CA GLU A 205 -20.10 -7.41 13.29
C GLU A 205 -20.11 -6.12 14.14
N ALA A 206 -20.39 -6.21 15.45
CA ALA A 206 -20.44 -5.06 16.35
C ALA A 206 -19.08 -4.35 16.42
N ASP A 207 -17.98 -5.11 16.57
CA ASP A 207 -16.64 -4.55 16.62
C ASP A 207 -16.23 -3.93 15.29
N ARG A 208 -16.52 -4.63 14.17
CA ARG A 208 -16.24 -4.11 12.83
C ARG A 208 -17.00 -2.81 12.55
N LYS A 209 -18.25 -2.69 13.01
CA LYS A 209 -19.05 -1.44 12.89
C LYS A 209 -18.37 -0.31 13.67
N LYS A 210 -18.00 -0.53 14.94
CA LYS A 210 -17.33 0.49 15.77
C LYS A 210 -16.02 0.98 15.11
N ILE A 211 -15.23 0.06 14.59
CA ILE A 211 -13.96 0.39 13.91
C ILE A 211 -14.22 1.15 12.60
N ALA A 212 -15.20 0.73 11.80
CA ALA A 212 -15.55 1.40 10.55
C ALA A 212 -16.09 2.82 10.76
N GLU A 213 -16.82 3.07 11.83
CA GLU A 213 -17.29 4.41 12.21
C GLU A 213 -16.13 5.33 12.58
N ILE A 214 -15.21 4.87 13.44
CA ILE A 214 -14.01 5.64 13.82
C ILE A 214 -13.14 5.94 12.59
N SER A 215 -12.93 4.96 11.74
CA SER A 215 -12.13 5.12 10.51
C SER A 215 -12.83 6.07 9.51
N SER A 216 -14.16 6.05 9.43
CA SER A 216 -14.93 6.95 8.55
C SER A 216 -14.81 8.40 9.01
N VAL A 217 -14.91 8.65 10.32
CA VAL A 217 -14.72 10.00 10.88
C VAL A 217 -13.29 10.50 10.63
N ALA A 218 -12.27 9.65 10.87
CA ALA A 218 -10.88 9.99 10.61
C ALA A 218 -10.64 10.28 9.12
N ASN A 219 -11.21 9.47 8.23
CA ASN A 219 -11.14 9.69 6.78
C ASN A 219 -11.75 11.06 6.37
N ALA A 220 -12.89 11.45 6.93
CA ALA A 220 -13.51 12.74 6.66
C ALA A 220 -12.63 13.91 7.15
N GLU A 221 -12.01 13.78 8.32
CA GLU A 221 -11.07 14.78 8.86
C GLU A 221 -9.82 14.94 7.96
N ILE A 222 -9.22 13.83 7.52
CA ILE A 222 -8.08 13.83 6.59
C ILE A 222 -8.42 14.57 5.30
N TYR A 223 -9.58 14.26 4.72
CA TYR A 223 -10.02 14.93 3.49
C TYR A 223 -10.47 16.38 3.68
N SER A 224 -10.66 16.86 4.91
CA SER A 224 -10.94 18.26 5.21
C SER A 224 -9.67 19.11 5.44
N ASP A 225 -8.55 18.48 5.76
CA ASP A 225 -7.27 19.17 6.03
C ASP A 225 -6.46 19.35 4.74
N PRO A 226 -6.22 20.61 4.29
CA PRO A 226 -5.49 20.89 3.04
C PRO A 226 -4.04 20.41 3.05
N ASP A 227 -3.33 20.45 4.20
CA ASP A 227 -1.92 20.06 4.29
C ASP A 227 -1.78 18.54 4.19
N VAL A 228 -2.70 17.80 4.83
CA VAL A 228 -2.79 16.34 4.74
C VAL A 228 -3.13 15.90 3.31
N GLN A 229 -4.12 16.56 2.69
CA GLN A 229 -4.46 16.31 1.28
C GLN A 229 -3.27 16.55 0.35
N HIS A 230 -2.55 17.65 0.52
CA HIS A 230 -1.42 17.99 -0.34
C HIS A 230 -0.33 16.90 -0.31
N GLY A 231 0.00 16.40 0.88
CA GLY A 231 0.96 15.31 1.07
C GLY A 231 0.57 14.02 0.34
N SER A 232 -0.71 13.66 0.39
CA SER A 232 -1.27 12.47 -0.25
C SER A 232 -1.39 12.63 -1.78
N GLU A 233 -1.93 13.77 -2.24
CA GLU A 233 -2.27 13.99 -3.66
C GLU A 233 -1.07 13.99 -4.60
N ARG A 234 0.10 14.41 -4.12
CA ARG A 234 1.33 14.39 -4.95
C ARG A 234 1.70 12.98 -5.42
N TRP A 235 1.15 11.93 -4.78
CA TRP A 235 1.35 10.53 -5.14
C TRP A 235 0.23 9.96 -6.01
N ILE A 236 -0.78 10.73 -6.40
CA ILE A 236 -1.82 10.24 -7.30
C ILE A 236 -1.39 10.42 -8.75
N ARG A 237 -1.35 9.33 -9.51
CA ARG A 237 -0.97 9.29 -10.92
C ARG A 237 -2.20 9.06 -11.79
N THR A 238 -2.69 10.14 -12.41
CA THR A 238 -3.91 10.09 -13.23
C THR A 238 -3.62 9.90 -14.72
N LYS A 239 -2.39 10.18 -15.18
CA LYS A 239 -1.99 10.11 -16.57
C LYS A 239 -1.04 8.96 -16.82
N TRP A 240 -1.27 8.19 -17.89
CA TRP A 240 -0.42 7.08 -18.30
C TRP A 240 1.07 7.45 -18.39
N ASN A 241 1.38 8.55 -19.08
CA ASN A 241 2.76 9.02 -19.19
C ASN A 241 3.41 9.33 -17.85
N SER A 242 2.65 9.83 -16.87
CA SER A 242 3.15 10.06 -15.51
C SER A 242 3.42 8.74 -14.78
N VAL A 243 2.55 7.72 -14.96
CA VAL A 243 2.78 6.38 -14.42
C VAL A 243 4.07 5.79 -14.96
N GLN A 244 4.29 5.84 -16.28
CA GLN A 244 5.49 5.28 -16.91
C GLN A 244 6.76 6.06 -16.54
N LYS A 245 6.66 7.38 -16.39
CA LYS A 245 7.80 8.25 -16.03
C LYS A 245 8.24 8.06 -14.58
N TYR A 246 7.31 8.15 -13.62
CA TYR A 246 7.63 8.15 -12.19
C TYR A 246 7.69 6.75 -11.59
N ARG A 247 6.94 5.80 -12.17
CA ARG A 247 6.89 4.38 -11.76
C ARG A 247 6.55 4.20 -10.27
N ASP A 248 5.75 5.10 -9.73
CA ASP A 248 5.33 5.17 -8.33
C ASP A 248 3.90 5.70 -8.20
N GLY A 249 3.45 5.86 -6.96
CA GLY A 249 2.17 6.46 -6.65
C GLY A 249 0.97 5.52 -6.85
N VAL A 250 -0.22 6.03 -6.56
CA VAL A 250 -1.50 5.34 -6.71
C VAL A 250 -2.10 5.71 -8.06
N THR A 251 -2.38 4.72 -8.89
CA THR A 251 -3.01 4.89 -10.21
C THR A 251 -4.52 4.80 -10.11
N ILE A 252 -5.22 5.33 -11.11
CA ILE A 252 -6.71 5.20 -11.19
C ILE A 252 -7.14 3.72 -11.23
N ASP A 253 -6.34 2.85 -11.86
CA ASP A 253 -6.61 1.40 -11.90
C ASP A 253 -6.60 0.76 -10.52
N ALA A 254 -5.89 1.36 -9.56
CA ALA A 254 -5.78 0.85 -8.20
C ALA A 254 -6.93 1.31 -7.26
N PHE A 255 -7.87 2.15 -7.72
CA PHE A 255 -8.98 2.61 -6.87
C PHE A 255 -10.10 1.58 -6.66
N GLY A 256 -10.03 0.41 -7.33
CA GLY A 256 -11.02 -0.66 -7.16
C GLY A 256 -12.39 -0.32 -7.75
N LEU A 257 -12.42 0.56 -8.73
CA LEU A 257 -13.63 0.92 -9.47
C LEU A 257 -13.98 -0.16 -10.51
N PRO A 258 -15.26 -0.34 -10.86
CA PRO A 258 -15.64 -1.17 -12.01
C PRO A 258 -14.97 -0.69 -13.30
N PRO A 259 -14.73 -1.55 -14.31
CA PRO A 259 -13.96 -1.21 -15.51
C PRO A 259 -14.45 0.04 -16.24
N VAL A 260 -15.77 0.19 -16.41
CA VAL A 260 -16.37 1.36 -17.07
C VAL A 260 -16.12 2.64 -16.26
N ALA A 261 -16.29 2.59 -14.95
CA ALA A 261 -16.04 3.74 -14.08
C ALA A 261 -14.53 4.11 -14.07
N THR A 262 -13.64 3.12 -14.09
CA THR A 262 -12.19 3.32 -14.22
C THR A 262 -11.85 4.02 -15.54
N ALA A 263 -12.42 3.58 -16.66
CA ALA A 263 -12.22 4.21 -17.97
C ALA A 263 -12.67 5.68 -17.96
N ILE A 264 -13.85 5.96 -17.42
CA ILE A 264 -14.36 7.33 -17.26
C ILE A 264 -13.43 8.16 -16.36
N ALA A 265 -13.02 7.63 -15.21
CA ALA A 265 -12.12 8.32 -14.28
C ALA A 265 -10.77 8.67 -14.91
N LYS A 266 -10.20 7.80 -15.73
CA LYS A 266 -8.97 8.08 -16.51
C LYS A 266 -9.13 9.23 -17.50
N MET A 267 -10.33 9.45 -18.01
CA MET A 267 -10.64 10.54 -18.93
C MET A 267 -10.88 11.89 -18.22
N MET A 268 -11.10 11.86 -16.89
CA MET A 268 -11.37 13.05 -16.07
C MET A 268 -10.08 13.80 -15.74
N SER A 269 -10.20 15.10 -15.47
CA SER A 269 -9.12 15.89 -14.87
C SER A 269 -9.03 15.61 -13.37
N VAL A 270 -7.86 15.85 -12.77
CA VAL A 270 -7.67 15.75 -11.30
C VAL A 270 -8.70 16.57 -10.54
N ARG A 271 -9.03 17.78 -11.03
CA ARG A 271 -10.05 18.65 -10.43
C ARG A 271 -11.44 18.00 -10.43
N MET A 272 -11.82 17.34 -11.54
CA MET A 272 -13.10 16.62 -11.63
C MET A 272 -13.12 15.39 -10.73
N LEU A 273 -12.01 14.67 -10.62
CA LEU A 273 -11.89 13.52 -9.70
C LEU A 273 -12.03 13.96 -8.25
N ARG A 274 -11.40 15.06 -7.83
CA ARG A 274 -11.57 15.65 -6.51
C ARG A 274 -13.02 16.03 -6.22
N TRP A 275 -13.65 16.71 -7.16
CA TRP A 275 -15.06 17.09 -7.04
C TRP A 275 -15.97 15.87 -6.91
N ALA A 276 -15.72 14.79 -7.65
CA ALA A 276 -16.46 13.55 -7.53
C ALA A 276 -16.20 12.86 -6.18
N ALA A 277 -14.95 12.82 -5.73
CA ALA A 277 -14.56 12.23 -4.45
C ALA A 277 -15.16 12.99 -3.25
N SER A 278 -15.18 14.33 -3.26
CA SER A 278 -15.75 15.15 -2.19
C SER A 278 -17.28 14.99 -2.04
N ARG A 279 -17.95 14.42 -3.02
CA ARG A 279 -19.38 14.09 -2.99
C ARG A 279 -19.68 12.62 -2.68
N SER A 280 -18.63 11.80 -2.59
CA SER A 280 -18.74 10.45 -2.07
C SER A 280 -19.06 10.55 -0.59
N THR A 281 -20.25 10.10 -0.20
CA THR A 281 -20.74 10.21 1.18
C THR A 281 -19.92 9.30 2.11
N ASP A 282 -19.76 9.70 3.39
CA ASP A 282 -19.13 8.93 4.48
C ASP A 282 -19.63 7.48 4.57
N ASN A 283 -20.90 7.26 4.22
CA ASN A 283 -21.52 5.94 4.12
C ASN A 283 -20.83 5.00 3.08
N GLY A 284 -20.15 5.53 2.06
CA GLY A 284 -19.45 4.71 1.07
C GLY A 284 -18.20 4.06 1.63
N TYR A 285 -17.41 4.79 2.41
CA TYR A 285 -16.19 4.28 3.04
C TYR A 285 -16.49 3.19 4.06
N SER A 286 -17.38 3.47 5.00
CA SER A 286 -17.82 2.50 6.02
C SER A 286 -18.44 1.23 5.39
N LYS A 287 -19.31 1.37 4.37
CA LYS A 287 -19.87 0.22 3.65
C LYS A 287 -18.80 -0.63 2.97
N LEU A 288 -17.80 0.01 2.39
CA LEU A 288 -16.69 -0.71 1.76
C LEU A 288 -15.91 -1.52 2.79
N MET A 289 -15.54 -0.91 3.90
CA MET A 289 -14.82 -1.56 4.99
C MET A 289 -15.64 -2.71 5.59
N LEU A 290 -16.93 -2.52 5.83
CA LEU A 290 -17.84 -3.54 6.35
C LEU A 290 -18.18 -4.66 5.37
N SER A 291 -17.88 -4.48 4.06
CA SER A 291 -18.00 -5.58 3.11
C SER A 291 -16.95 -6.68 3.36
N ALA A 292 -15.86 -6.37 4.05
CA ALA A 292 -14.86 -7.34 4.45
C ALA A 292 -15.27 -8.04 5.76
N PRO A 293 -15.15 -9.37 5.84
CA PRO A 293 -15.53 -10.15 7.02
C PRO A 293 -14.54 -10.05 8.18
N LEU A 294 -13.35 -9.49 7.98
CA LEU A 294 -12.33 -9.31 9.00
C LEU A 294 -11.72 -7.91 8.93
N ILE A 295 -11.61 -7.26 10.09
CA ILE A 295 -10.78 -6.07 10.31
C ILE A 295 -9.68 -6.44 11.28
N GLY A 296 -8.44 -5.97 11.06
CA GLY A 296 -7.31 -6.26 11.93
C GLY A 296 -6.51 -5.02 12.28
N PHE A 297 -5.94 -5.03 13.49
CA PHE A 297 -4.95 -4.07 13.94
C PHE A 297 -3.62 -4.78 14.15
N ILE A 298 -2.54 -4.18 13.68
CA ILE A 298 -1.20 -4.47 14.16
C ILE A 298 -0.89 -3.43 15.22
N ALA A 299 -0.59 -3.88 16.42
CA ALA A 299 -0.22 -3.03 17.54
C ALA A 299 1.18 -3.35 18.02
N VAL A 300 1.84 -2.34 18.57
CA VAL A 300 3.20 -2.42 19.12
C VAL A 300 3.23 -1.81 20.52
N ARG A 301 4.32 -2.01 21.26
CA ARG A 301 4.50 -1.39 22.58
C ARG A 301 4.81 0.10 22.48
N ASP A 302 5.56 0.51 21.47
CA ASP A 302 5.89 1.90 21.19
C ASP A 302 5.82 2.17 19.69
N ARG A 303 4.77 2.87 19.25
CA ARG A 303 4.53 3.19 17.83
C ARG A 303 5.58 4.09 17.20
N TYR A 304 6.44 4.71 18.01
CA TYR A 304 7.54 5.55 17.54
C TYR A 304 8.91 4.89 17.71
N ALA A 305 8.96 3.63 18.14
CA ALA A 305 10.19 2.84 18.10
C ALA A 305 10.42 2.33 16.67
N GLN A 306 11.58 2.70 16.08
CA GLN A 306 11.95 2.37 14.71
C GLN A 306 11.86 0.87 14.44
N GLU A 307 12.43 0.07 15.31
CA GLU A 307 12.45 -1.40 15.17
C GLU A 307 11.04 -1.99 15.17
N GLN A 308 10.16 -1.48 16.03
CA GLN A 308 8.80 -1.98 16.13
C GLN A 308 7.96 -1.60 14.90
N CYS A 309 8.22 -0.43 14.28
CA CYS A 309 7.61 -0.09 13.00
C CYS A 309 8.06 -1.02 11.88
N LEU A 310 9.36 -1.36 11.83
CA LEU A 310 9.88 -2.34 10.87
C LEU A 310 9.28 -3.72 11.09
N GLN A 311 9.16 -4.16 12.33
CA GLN A 311 8.52 -5.44 12.69
C GLN A 311 7.04 -5.46 12.30
N ALA A 312 6.30 -4.38 12.59
CA ALA A 312 4.91 -4.23 12.17
C ALA A 312 4.76 -4.32 10.64
N GLY A 313 5.69 -3.72 9.89
CA GLY A 313 5.75 -3.82 8.44
C GLY A 313 6.00 -5.24 7.94
N ARG A 314 6.90 -5.97 8.57
CA ARG A 314 7.14 -7.38 8.27
C ARG A 314 5.88 -8.22 8.50
N ILE A 315 5.19 -8.01 9.62
CA ILE A 315 3.93 -8.71 9.93
C ILE A 315 2.83 -8.34 8.95
N TRP A 316 2.69 -7.06 8.59
CA TRP A 316 1.72 -6.65 7.57
C TRP A 316 1.97 -7.31 6.22
N GLN A 317 3.22 -7.33 5.77
CA GLN A 317 3.56 -7.95 4.48
C GLN A 317 3.29 -9.46 4.52
N ARG A 318 3.67 -10.13 5.60
CA ARG A 318 3.43 -11.57 5.83
C ARG A 318 1.93 -11.89 5.85
N ALA A 319 1.14 -11.10 6.57
CA ALA A 319 -0.32 -11.23 6.62
C ALA A 319 -0.97 -11.04 5.24
N HIS A 320 -0.51 -10.05 4.47
CA HIS A 320 -1.02 -9.78 3.13
C HIS A 320 -0.66 -10.89 2.14
N LEU A 321 0.57 -11.41 2.22
CA LEU A 321 1.01 -12.55 1.40
C LEU A 321 0.25 -13.82 1.77
N PHE A 322 0.05 -14.07 3.07
CA PHE A 322 -0.74 -15.20 3.57
C PHE A 322 -2.19 -15.13 3.07
N ALA A 323 -2.83 -13.98 3.17
CA ALA A 323 -4.16 -13.77 2.61
C ALA A 323 -4.19 -14.05 1.10
N THR A 324 -3.18 -13.55 0.35
CA THR A 324 -3.06 -13.75 -1.10
C THR A 324 -2.89 -15.23 -1.46
N ALA A 325 -2.07 -15.97 -0.71
CA ALA A 325 -1.86 -17.41 -0.93
C ALA A 325 -3.18 -18.19 -0.79
N HIS A 326 -4.04 -17.75 0.14
CA HIS A 326 -5.34 -18.39 0.43
C HIS A 326 -6.53 -17.80 -0.36
N GLY A 327 -6.27 -17.01 -1.40
CA GLY A 327 -7.31 -16.45 -2.27
C GLY A 327 -8.11 -15.29 -1.66
N LEU A 328 -7.62 -14.72 -0.55
CA LEU A 328 -8.15 -13.49 0.01
C LEU A 328 -7.38 -12.29 -0.51
N ALA A 329 -7.98 -11.11 -0.35
CA ALA A 329 -7.32 -9.84 -0.61
C ALA A 329 -7.39 -8.96 0.64
N ALA A 330 -6.49 -7.99 0.72
CA ALA A 330 -6.42 -7.09 1.86
C ALA A 330 -6.19 -5.64 1.43
N ARG A 331 -6.59 -4.71 2.32
CA ARG A 331 -6.40 -3.28 2.16
C ARG A 331 -6.03 -2.63 3.50
N PRO A 332 -5.01 -1.73 3.53
CA PRO A 332 -4.78 -0.82 4.64
C PRO A 332 -5.91 0.20 4.79
N CYS A 333 -6.22 0.59 6.02
CA CYS A 333 -7.13 1.68 6.34
C CYS A 333 -6.63 2.41 7.60
N ASN A 334 -5.54 3.14 7.43
CA ASN A 334 -4.75 3.70 8.53
C ASN A 334 -5.26 5.05 9.05
N GLU A 335 -6.31 5.60 8.49
CA GLU A 335 -6.79 6.96 8.75
C GLU A 335 -6.95 7.25 10.25
N ALA A 336 -7.49 6.28 11.04
CA ALA A 336 -7.63 6.44 12.49
C ALA A 336 -6.28 6.51 13.22
N VAL A 337 -5.28 5.80 12.73
CA VAL A 337 -3.92 5.78 13.30
C VAL A 337 -3.11 7.00 12.82
N GLU A 338 -3.30 7.42 11.57
CA GLU A 338 -2.72 8.65 11.00
C GLU A 338 -3.18 9.87 11.80
N MET A 339 -4.46 9.91 12.21
CA MET A 339 -4.98 10.99 13.05
C MET A 339 -4.36 11.05 14.45
N VAL A 340 -3.88 9.93 15.01
CA VAL A 340 -3.10 9.95 16.26
C VAL A 340 -1.78 10.69 16.05
N ASP A 341 -1.10 10.44 14.93
CA ASP A 341 0.15 11.10 14.58
C ASP A 341 -0.07 12.59 14.30
N HIS A 342 -1.19 12.93 13.67
CA HIS A 342 -1.59 14.30 13.39
C HIS A 342 -1.92 15.09 14.67
N GLU A 343 -2.73 14.50 15.60
CA GLU A 343 -3.01 15.10 16.92
C GLU A 343 -1.70 15.39 17.65
N ARG A 344 -0.76 14.45 17.67
CA ARG A 344 0.55 14.61 18.30
C ARG A 344 1.37 15.72 17.64
N ALA A 345 1.41 15.77 16.31
CA ALA A 345 2.18 16.77 15.57
C ALA A 345 1.68 18.21 15.83
N LEU A 346 0.37 18.36 16.05
CA LEU A 346 -0.29 19.62 16.35
C LEU A 346 -0.40 19.95 17.84
N GLY A 347 0.10 19.09 18.74
CA GLY A 347 -0.05 19.25 20.19
C GLY A 347 -1.51 19.20 20.67
N ARG A 348 -2.39 18.50 19.93
CA ARG A 348 -3.79 18.33 20.29
C ARG A 348 -3.99 17.24 21.35
N PRO A 349 -5.16 17.21 22.08
CA PRO A 349 -5.48 16.11 22.97
C PRO A 349 -5.48 14.77 22.23
N ALA A 350 -4.99 13.70 22.90
CA ALA A 350 -4.85 12.35 22.33
C ALA A 350 -6.19 11.60 22.27
N SER A 351 -7.21 12.19 21.66
CA SER A 351 -8.57 11.65 21.59
C SER A 351 -8.66 10.36 20.79
N ARG A 352 -7.91 10.27 19.69
CA ARG A 352 -7.87 9.07 18.84
C ARG A 352 -7.17 7.90 19.53
N THR A 353 -6.10 8.18 20.28
CA THR A 353 -5.43 7.17 21.11
C THR A 353 -6.42 6.54 22.10
N ALA A 354 -7.22 7.36 22.78
CA ALA A 354 -8.22 6.85 23.73
C ALA A 354 -9.25 5.93 23.05
N LEU A 355 -9.79 6.34 21.89
CA LEU A 355 -10.73 5.52 21.10
C LEU A 355 -10.12 4.18 20.64
N LEU A 356 -8.88 4.18 20.19
CA LEU A 356 -8.20 2.96 19.74
C LEU A 356 -7.90 2.03 20.92
N ASN A 357 -7.57 2.57 22.10
CA ASN A 357 -7.37 1.80 23.33
C ASN A 357 -8.67 1.11 23.82
N GLU A 358 -9.82 1.75 23.63
CA GLU A 358 -11.12 1.12 23.92
C GLU A 358 -11.38 -0.10 23.02
N ILE A 359 -10.91 -0.09 21.75
CA ILE A 359 -11.10 -1.21 20.83
C ILE A 359 -10.16 -2.38 21.20
N THR A 360 -8.91 -2.09 21.52
CA THR A 360 -7.94 -3.13 21.90
C THR A 360 -8.14 -3.64 23.32
N ALA A 361 -8.87 -2.89 24.16
CA ALA A 361 -9.09 -3.14 25.60
C ALA A 361 -7.77 -3.35 26.40
N ASP A 362 -6.64 -2.93 25.83
CA ASP A 362 -5.32 -3.05 26.44
C ASP A 362 -4.44 -1.84 26.03
N PRO A 363 -4.34 -0.83 26.90
CA PRO A 363 -3.60 0.41 26.60
C PRO A 363 -2.08 0.21 26.52
N THR A 364 -1.57 -0.95 26.87
CA THR A 364 -0.14 -1.28 26.72
C THR A 364 0.24 -1.60 25.27
N TRP A 365 -0.77 -1.82 24.40
CA TRP A 365 -0.61 -2.03 22.97
C TRP A 365 -1.12 -0.83 22.19
N GLN A 366 -0.26 -0.23 21.41
CA GLN A 366 -0.54 0.93 20.59
C GLN A 366 -0.82 0.49 19.15
N PRO A 367 -2.06 0.57 18.64
CA PRO A 367 -2.35 0.31 17.24
C PRO A 367 -1.48 1.19 16.33
N THR A 368 -0.76 0.56 15.40
CA THR A 368 0.15 1.24 14.48
C THR A 368 -0.21 1.02 13.01
N PHE A 369 -1.04 0.01 12.72
CA PHE A 369 -1.49 -0.28 11.38
C PHE A 369 -2.86 -0.93 11.41
N VAL A 370 -3.78 -0.45 10.56
CA VAL A 370 -5.14 -0.98 10.44
C VAL A 370 -5.36 -1.52 9.03
N PHE A 371 -6.03 -2.66 8.93
CA PHE A 371 -6.33 -3.27 7.66
C PHE A 371 -7.66 -4.01 7.71
N TYR A 372 -8.22 -4.28 6.54
CA TYR A 372 -9.30 -5.23 6.40
C TYR A 372 -9.04 -6.21 5.26
N MET A 373 -9.61 -7.41 5.36
CA MET A 373 -9.41 -8.46 4.38
C MET A 373 -10.66 -9.35 4.22
N GLY A 374 -10.73 -9.97 3.05
CA GLY A 374 -11.84 -10.85 2.68
C GLY A 374 -11.70 -11.35 1.25
N TYR A 375 -12.74 -11.98 0.73
CA TYR A 375 -12.78 -12.46 -0.64
C TYR A 375 -13.16 -11.32 -1.59
N PRO A 376 -12.29 -10.93 -2.53
CA PRO A 376 -12.53 -9.77 -3.38
C PRO A 376 -13.62 -10.06 -4.44
N LYS A 377 -14.51 -9.08 -4.70
CA LYS A 377 -15.45 -9.14 -5.84
C LYS A 377 -14.81 -8.70 -7.16
N LEU A 378 -13.76 -7.90 -7.07
CA LEU A 378 -12.97 -7.43 -8.21
C LEU A 378 -11.50 -7.71 -7.94
N SER A 379 -10.79 -8.19 -8.96
CA SER A 379 -9.35 -8.38 -8.87
C SER A 379 -8.64 -7.02 -8.79
N ALA A 380 -7.65 -6.92 -7.90
CA ALA A 380 -6.79 -5.76 -7.84
C ALA A 380 -5.77 -5.76 -8.98
N HIS A 381 -5.43 -4.57 -9.47
CA HIS A 381 -4.37 -4.39 -10.46
C HIS A 381 -3.02 -4.13 -9.78
N ALA A 382 -1.95 -4.53 -10.47
CA ALA A 382 -0.60 -4.20 -10.06
C ALA A 382 -0.41 -2.68 -9.98
N SER A 383 0.34 -2.22 -8.98
CA SER A 383 0.81 -0.84 -8.90
C SER A 383 2.15 -0.69 -9.62
N PRO A 384 2.49 0.50 -10.17
CA PRO A 384 3.78 0.72 -10.79
C PRO A 384 4.93 0.48 -9.80
N ARG A 385 6.10 0.11 -10.32
CA ARG A 385 7.32 -0.10 -9.52
C ARG A 385 8.51 0.60 -10.16
N ARG A 386 9.33 1.22 -9.31
CA ARG A 386 10.67 1.70 -9.70
C ARG A 386 11.50 0.49 -10.11
N PRO A 387 12.32 0.60 -11.17
CA PRO A 387 13.22 -0.49 -11.53
C PRO A 387 14.28 -0.68 -10.43
N VAL A 388 14.88 -1.87 -10.37
CA VAL A 388 15.83 -2.21 -9.31
C VAL A 388 17.03 -1.27 -9.29
N GLU A 389 17.48 -0.82 -10.46
CA GLU A 389 18.64 0.09 -10.64
C GLU A 389 18.37 1.48 -10.01
N ALA A 390 17.10 1.91 -9.96
CA ALA A 390 16.74 3.21 -9.37
C ALA A 390 16.63 3.19 -7.85
N VAL A 391 16.82 2.04 -7.21
CA VAL A 391 16.77 1.87 -5.74
C VAL A 391 18.10 1.39 -5.14
N LEU A 392 19.14 1.24 -5.95
CA LEU A 392 20.49 0.91 -5.49
C LEU A 392 21.27 2.19 -5.14
N VAL A 393 22.10 2.14 -4.05
CA VAL A 393 22.97 3.22 -3.58
C VAL A 393 24.37 2.71 -3.27
#